data_86cd587ede8c4510c463efa97470030a
#
_entry.id   86cd587ede8c4510c463efa97470030a
#
_cell.length_a   1.000
_cell.length_b   1.000
_cell.length_c   1.000
_cell.angle_alpha   90.00
_cell.angle_beta   90.00
_cell.angle_gamma   90.00
#
_symmetry.space_group_name_H-M   'P 1'
#
loop_
_entity.id
_entity.type
_entity.pdbx_description
1 polymer ?
#
loop_
_entity_poly.entity_id
_entity_poly.type
_entity_poly.pdbx_seq_one_letter_code
_entity_poly.pdbx_strand_id
1 'polypeptide(L)'
;MTNLLIKGENLDVLDYLINVKQLKGKVDLIYTDPPFATNVNFTITNGRASTISNSKKGDIAYSDKLLGMDFVNYIRERLLLMKELLSEQGSIYLHTDYKIGHYLKVMMDEVFGIDNFRNDITRVKCNPKNFKRIGYGNVKDMILFYTKSDKPIWNEPKEPYTQKDLERLYKKVDSKGRRYTTVPIHAPGESENSKRFKGLLPPVGRHWRTDVDTLEKWDSEGLIEWSEKGNPRKIVYADTSEGKRVQDIWLDFKDPQYPVYPTEKNIDFIKRIIRTSSNPDSIVLDAFCGSGTTLEAANALGRTWIGIDKSDLAIEVIKNRMGMGKRSLYEPDICFLDLSKN
;
A
#
# COMPACT_ATOMS: atom_id res chain seq x y z
N MET A 1 -20.94 -5.72 7.19
CA MET A 1 -20.95 -4.49 8.03
C MET A 1 -21.22 -3.30 7.12
N THR A 2 -22.01 -2.32 7.55
CA THR A 2 -22.28 -1.07 6.81
C THR A 2 -21.05 -0.18 6.80
N ASN A 3 -20.74 0.51 5.73
CA ASN A 3 -19.70 1.51 5.65
C ASN A 3 -19.97 2.68 6.59
N LEU A 4 -18.93 3.24 7.24
CA LEU A 4 -19.08 4.31 8.21
C LEU A 4 -18.32 5.57 7.78
N LEU A 5 -19.01 6.69 7.67
CA LEU A 5 -18.42 8.02 7.56
C LEU A 5 -18.68 8.77 8.86
N ILE A 6 -17.62 9.15 9.58
CA ILE A 6 -17.74 9.75 10.90
C ILE A 6 -17.08 11.13 10.91
N LYS A 7 -17.86 12.18 11.23
CA LYS A 7 -17.34 13.52 11.47
C LYS A 7 -17.01 13.65 12.96
N GLY A 8 -15.78 14.03 13.29
CA GLY A 8 -15.33 14.24 14.66
C GLY A 8 -13.82 14.33 14.80
N GLU A 9 -13.35 14.68 16.01
CA GLU A 9 -11.93 14.58 16.32
C GLU A 9 -11.53 13.09 16.35
N ASN A 10 -10.50 12.73 15.61
CA ASN A 10 -10.19 11.32 15.37
C ASN A 10 -9.79 10.55 16.63
N LEU A 11 -9.19 11.20 17.64
CA LEU A 11 -8.88 10.53 18.92
C LEU A 11 -10.16 10.03 19.60
N ASP A 12 -11.17 10.90 19.70
CA ASP A 12 -12.46 10.58 20.33
C ASP A 12 -13.23 9.54 19.51
N VAL A 13 -13.18 9.67 18.18
CA VAL A 13 -13.83 8.71 17.28
C VAL A 13 -13.17 7.33 17.34
N LEU A 14 -11.84 7.24 17.41
CA LEU A 14 -11.12 5.96 17.56
C LEU A 14 -11.50 5.28 18.88
N ASP A 15 -11.58 6.03 19.98
CA ASP A 15 -12.06 5.52 21.28
C ASP A 15 -13.52 5.01 21.18
N TYR A 16 -14.40 5.79 20.53
CA TYR A 16 -15.79 5.40 20.27
C TYR A 16 -15.87 4.09 19.45
N LEU A 17 -15.03 3.91 18.43
CA LEU A 17 -14.98 2.68 17.64
C LEU A 17 -14.58 1.47 18.50
N ILE A 18 -13.66 1.65 19.45
CA ILE A 18 -13.23 0.59 20.37
C ILE A 18 -14.33 0.27 21.38
N ASN A 19 -14.79 1.28 22.12
CA ASN A 19 -15.59 1.09 23.33
C ASN A 19 -17.08 0.98 23.06
N VAL A 20 -17.61 1.71 22.06
CA VAL A 20 -19.05 1.73 21.74
C VAL A 20 -19.37 0.82 20.55
N LYS A 21 -18.59 0.89 19.47
CA LYS A 21 -18.80 0.02 18.29
C LYS A 21 -18.18 -1.38 18.47
N GLN A 22 -17.36 -1.59 19.50
CA GLN A 22 -16.71 -2.85 19.83
C GLN A 22 -15.91 -3.44 18.65
N LEU A 23 -15.15 -2.58 17.97
CA LEU A 23 -14.34 -2.94 16.81
C LEU A 23 -12.88 -3.26 17.17
N LYS A 24 -12.55 -3.41 18.44
CA LYS A 24 -11.23 -3.87 18.90
C LYS A 24 -10.86 -5.19 18.21
N GLY A 25 -9.69 -5.22 17.57
CA GLY A 25 -9.17 -6.40 16.88
C GLY A 25 -9.93 -6.80 15.61
N LYS A 26 -10.68 -5.89 14.97
CA LYS A 26 -11.52 -6.21 13.80
C LYS A 26 -11.13 -5.49 12.50
N VAL A 27 -10.24 -4.50 12.57
CA VAL A 27 -9.79 -3.76 11.39
C VAL A 27 -8.60 -4.46 10.76
N ASP A 28 -8.67 -4.80 9.47
CA ASP A 28 -7.62 -5.53 8.79
C ASP A 28 -6.58 -4.62 8.14
N LEU A 29 -6.98 -3.43 7.73
CA LEU A 29 -6.09 -2.47 7.12
C LEU A 29 -6.35 -1.06 7.63
N ILE A 30 -5.30 -0.39 8.05
CA ILE A 30 -5.29 1.05 8.28
C ILE A 30 -4.35 1.70 7.28
N TYR A 31 -4.88 2.60 6.47
CA TYR A 31 -4.08 3.59 5.75
C TYR A 31 -4.36 4.94 6.40
N THR A 32 -3.33 5.70 6.70
CA THR A 32 -3.48 6.99 7.35
C THR A 32 -2.46 7.99 6.82
N ASP A 33 -2.94 9.21 6.50
CA ASP A 33 -2.17 10.31 5.90
C ASP A 33 -2.40 11.58 6.73
N PRO A 34 -1.84 11.66 7.96
CA PRO A 34 -2.04 12.80 8.84
C PRO A 34 -1.43 14.08 8.25
N PRO A 35 -1.85 15.26 8.69
CA PRO A 35 -1.17 16.52 8.35
C PRO A 35 0.34 16.43 8.65
N PHE A 36 1.19 17.03 7.79
CA PHE A 36 2.66 16.84 7.87
C PHE A 36 3.40 17.87 8.72
N ALA A 37 2.75 18.49 9.68
CA ALA A 37 3.36 19.55 10.55
C ALA A 37 4.02 20.68 9.72
N THR A 38 3.38 21.09 8.62
CA THR A 38 3.96 22.05 7.67
C THR A 38 3.78 23.51 8.08
N ASN A 39 3.01 23.76 9.13
CA ASN A 39 2.62 25.10 9.62
C ASN A 39 1.91 25.96 8.55
N VAL A 40 1.13 25.32 7.67
CA VAL A 40 0.43 25.96 6.56
C VAL A 40 -1.08 25.74 6.67
N ASN A 41 -1.86 26.77 6.33
CA ASN A 41 -3.29 26.60 6.11
C ASN A 41 -3.54 26.19 4.65
N PHE A 42 -4.28 25.12 4.46
CA PHE A 42 -4.69 24.64 3.14
C PHE A 42 -6.07 25.18 2.81
N THR A 43 -6.22 25.80 1.63
CA THR A 43 -7.46 26.49 1.22
C THR A 43 -7.97 25.96 -0.13
N ILE A 44 -9.27 26.06 -0.34
CA ILE A 44 -9.93 25.80 -1.63
C ILE A 44 -10.50 27.12 -2.14
N THR A 45 -10.25 27.41 -3.42
CA THR A 45 -10.79 28.57 -4.11
C THR A 45 -11.41 28.15 -5.44
N ASN A 46 -12.68 28.49 -5.69
CA ASN A 46 -13.41 28.17 -6.92
C ASN A 46 -13.41 26.67 -7.29
N GLY A 47 -13.60 25.77 -6.33
CA GLY A 47 -13.64 24.31 -6.57
C GLY A 47 -12.30 23.68 -6.93
N ARG A 48 -11.19 24.41 -6.78
CA ARG A 48 -9.83 23.89 -6.98
C ARG A 48 -9.00 24.05 -5.71
N ALA A 49 -8.32 22.99 -5.32
CA ALA A 49 -7.39 23.03 -4.21
C ALA A 49 -6.11 23.78 -4.59
N SER A 50 -5.68 24.72 -3.76
CA SER A 50 -4.38 25.36 -3.90
C SER A 50 -3.33 24.55 -3.15
N THR A 51 -2.36 24.01 -3.86
CA THR A 51 -1.18 23.35 -3.29
C THR A 51 -0.04 24.31 -2.98
N ILE A 52 -0.25 25.63 -3.18
CA ILE A 52 0.75 26.67 -2.95
C ILE A 52 0.27 27.53 -1.81
N SER A 53 1.10 27.66 -0.78
CA SER A 53 0.86 28.31 0.52
C SER A 53 0.56 29.82 0.51
N ASN A 54 0.23 30.45 -0.62
CA ASN A 54 0.12 31.89 -0.77
C ASN A 54 -1.26 32.43 -1.17
N SER A 55 -2.32 31.63 -1.24
CA SER A 55 -3.65 32.17 -1.48
C SER A 55 -4.29 32.64 -0.16
N LYS A 56 -4.36 33.95 0.04
CA LYS A 56 -5.02 34.58 1.19
C LYS A 56 -6.57 34.61 1.11
N LYS A 57 -7.18 33.99 0.09
CA LYS A 57 -8.63 33.98 -0.14
C LYS A 57 -9.09 32.57 -0.49
N GLY A 58 -9.85 31.94 0.38
CA GLY A 58 -10.50 30.63 0.21
C GLY A 58 -10.92 30.05 1.57
N ASP A 59 -11.83 29.07 1.52
CA ASP A 59 -12.25 28.34 2.72
C ASP A 59 -11.11 27.46 3.24
N ILE A 60 -10.84 27.52 4.55
CA ILE A 60 -9.77 26.74 5.17
C ILE A 60 -10.21 25.28 5.25
N ALA A 61 -9.53 24.41 4.53
CA ALA A 61 -9.77 22.97 4.58
C ALA A 61 -9.26 22.37 5.90
N TYR A 62 -8.04 22.70 6.30
CA TYR A 62 -7.47 22.37 7.61
C TYR A 62 -6.23 23.22 7.93
N SER A 63 -5.87 23.25 9.22
CA SER A 63 -4.69 23.97 9.73
C SER A 63 -3.68 22.98 10.30
N ASP A 64 -2.44 23.06 9.83
CA ASP A 64 -1.32 22.19 10.20
C ASP A 64 -0.32 23.00 11.06
N LYS A 65 -0.66 23.19 12.34
CA LYS A 65 0.08 24.08 13.26
C LYS A 65 0.97 23.37 14.27
N LEU A 66 0.78 22.06 14.47
CA LEU A 66 1.61 21.30 15.40
C LEU A 66 3.01 21.09 14.80
N LEU A 67 4.04 21.27 15.62
CA LEU A 67 5.44 21.17 15.21
C LEU A 67 6.24 20.24 16.14
N GLY A 68 7.26 19.60 15.57
CA GLY A 68 8.24 18.82 16.34
C GLY A 68 7.64 17.68 17.15
N MET A 69 8.01 17.60 18.42
CA MET A 69 7.59 16.51 19.33
C MET A 69 6.10 16.55 19.68
N ASP A 70 5.47 17.71 19.66
CA ASP A 70 4.03 17.81 19.91
C ASP A 70 3.24 17.10 18.81
N PHE A 71 3.69 17.22 17.56
CA PHE A 71 3.12 16.49 16.45
C PHE A 71 3.35 14.96 16.59
N VAL A 72 4.56 14.54 16.98
CA VAL A 72 4.86 13.11 17.21
C VAL A 72 3.97 12.54 18.31
N ASN A 73 3.77 13.26 19.41
CA ASN A 73 2.89 12.84 20.50
C ASN A 73 1.42 12.79 20.06
N TYR A 74 0.96 13.78 19.29
CA TYR A 74 -0.37 13.82 18.71
C TYR A 74 -0.66 12.57 17.85
N ILE A 75 0.29 12.16 17.03
CA ILE A 75 0.16 10.94 16.20
C ILE A 75 0.27 9.67 17.07
N ARG A 76 1.15 9.65 18.07
CA ARG A 76 1.34 8.52 18.97
C ARG A 76 0.05 8.09 19.66
N GLU A 77 -0.70 9.03 20.24
CA GLU A 77 -1.97 8.75 20.92
C GLU A 77 -2.96 8.03 20.00
N ARG A 78 -3.06 8.49 18.77
CA ARG A 78 -3.94 7.90 17.75
C ARG A 78 -3.48 6.53 17.29
N LEU A 79 -2.18 6.34 17.12
CA LEU A 79 -1.61 5.05 16.71
C LEU A 79 -1.78 3.98 17.78
N LEU A 80 -1.78 4.33 19.06
CA LEU A 80 -2.08 3.40 20.14
C LEU A 80 -3.51 2.83 20.00
N LEU A 81 -4.50 3.69 19.76
CA LEU A 81 -5.89 3.27 19.53
C LEU A 81 -6.05 2.52 18.19
N MET A 82 -5.38 2.96 17.14
CA MET A 82 -5.36 2.25 15.85
C MET A 82 -4.79 0.84 15.99
N LYS A 83 -3.73 0.66 16.80
CA LYS A 83 -3.17 -0.67 17.09
C LYS A 83 -4.17 -1.58 17.82
N GLU A 84 -5.00 -1.02 18.71
CA GLU A 84 -6.07 -1.79 19.36
C GLU A 84 -7.17 -2.22 18.39
N LEU A 85 -7.51 -1.37 17.42
CA LEU A 85 -8.50 -1.68 16.38
C LEU A 85 -8.01 -2.76 15.41
N LEU A 86 -6.69 -2.85 15.14
CA LEU A 86 -6.14 -3.82 14.20
C LEU A 86 -6.38 -5.25 14.65
N SER A 87 -6.84 -6.09 13.71
CA SER A 87 -6.89 -7.55 13.84
C SER A 87 -5.48 -8.13 13.97
N GLU A 88 -5.34 -9.36 14.43
CA GLU A 88 -4.04 -10.04 14.50
C GLU A 88 -3.35 -10.20 13.13
N GLN A 89 -4.14 -10.20 12.05
CA GLN A 89 -3.64 -10.21 10.66
C GLN A 89 -3.58 -8.82 10.03
N GLY A 90 -3.85 -7.78 10.83
CA GLY A 90 -3.98 -6.41 10.35
C GLY A 90 -2.65 -5.74 10.04
N SER A 91 -2.73 -4.76 9.15
CA SER A 91 -1.60 -3.94 8.68
C SER A 91 -1.91 -2.46 8.79
N ILE A 92 -0.86 -1.65 8.99
CA ILE A 92 -0.95 -0.19 8.97
C ILE A 92 0.09 0.41 8.04
N TYR A 93 -0.35 1.38 7.22
CA TYR A 93 0.48 2.21 6.36
C TYR A 93 0.36 3.66 6.81
N LEU A 94 1.42 4.19 7.40
CA LEU A 94 1.51 5.60 7.79
C LEU A 94 2.23 6.39 6.70
N HIS A 95 1.49 7.23 5.99
CA HIS A 95 2.03 8.11 4.97
C HIS A 95 2.60 9.37 5.64
N THR A 96 3.79 9.77 5.25
CA THR A 96 4.47 10.93 5.84
C THR A 96 5.45 11.56 4.87
N ASP A 97 5.94 12.75 5.22
CA ASP A 97 6.97 13.44 4.46
C ASP A 97 8.38 13.18 5.05
N TYR A 98 9.39 13.66 4.32
CA TYR A 98 10.79 13.52 4.70
C TYR A 98 11.20 14.31 5.96
N LYS A 99 10.41 15.30 6.39
CA LYS A 99 10.78 16.17 7.52
C LYS A 99 10.55 15.48 8.85
N ILE A 100 9.42 14.79 8.97
CA ILE A 100 8.97 14.19 10.23
C ILE A 100 9.03 12.66 10.22
N GLY A 101 9.11 12.03 9.03
CA GLY A 101 9.01 10.58 8.86
C GLY A 101 10.00 9.77 9.70
N HIS A 102 11.22 10.27 9.88
CA HIS A 102 12.24 9.57 10.71
C HIS A 102 11.86 9.52 12.20
N TYR A 103 11.28 10.60 12.73
CA TYR A 103 10.78 10.62 14.10
C TYR A 103 9.56 9.70 14.26
N LEU A 104 8.67 9.71 13.28
CA LEU A 104 7.52 8.79 13.25
C LEU A 104 7.94 7.34 13.13
N LYS A 105 9.03 7.02 12.41
CA LYS A 105 9.58 5.66 12.34
C LYS A 105 9.99 5.14 13.72
N VAL A 106 10.75 5.93 14.47
CA VAL A 106 11.18 5.56 15.84
C VAL A 106 9.97 5.37 16.75
N MET A 107 9.00 6.28 16.69
CA MET A 107 7.77 6.18 17.47
C MET A 107 6.92 4.96 17.08
N MET A 108 6.84 4.62 15.80
CA MET A 108 6.13 3.42 15.36
C MET A 108 6.84 2.12 15.82
N ASP A 109 8.17 2.10 15.93
CA ASP A 109 8.91 0.98 16.53
C ASP A 109 8.52 0.77 18.00
N GLU A 110 8.32 1.86 18.76
CA GLU A 110 7.85 1.79 20.14
C GLU A 110 6.40 1.25 20.22
N VAL A 111 5.52 1.74 19.32
CA VAL A 111 4.09 1.38 19.34
C VAL A 111 3.87 -0.02 18.81
N PHE A 112 4.41 -0.39 17.67
CA PHE A 112 4.12 -1.66 16.98
C PHE A 112 5.15 -2.75 17.26
N GLY A 113 6.36 -2.39 17.67
CA GLY A 113 7.51 -3.27 17.80
C GLY A 113 8.36 -3.28 16.52
N ILE A 114 9.69 -3.27 16.67
CA ILE A 114 10.63 -3.25 15.56
C ILE A 114 10.51 -4.50 14.67
N ASP A 115 10.17 -5.65 15.23
CA ASP A 115 10.01 -6.93 14.51
C ASP A 115 8.77 -6.93 13.58
N ASN A 116 7.85 -6.01 13.79
CA ASN A 116 6.66 -5.82 12.98
C ASN A 116 6.82 -4.76 11.87
N PHE A 117 7.98 -4.13 11.79
CA PHE A 117 8.34 -3.27 10.67
C PHE A 117 8.56 -4.09 9.42
N ARG A 118 7.92 -3.70 8.31
CA ARG A 118 8.02 -4.40 7.04
C ARG A 118 8.81 -3.62 6.00
N ASN A 119 8.44 -2.37 5.74
CA ASN A 119 9.11 -1.54 4.75
C ASN A 119 9.04 -0.04 5.07
N ASP A 120 10.06 0.67 4.60
CA ASP A 120 10.03 2.10 4.31
C ASP A 120 9.84 2.28 2.81
N ILE A 121 8.59 2.48 2.39
CA ILE A 121 8.23 2.59 0.99
C ILE A 121 8.47 4.03 0.52
N THR A 122 9.34 4.21 -0.48
CA THR A 122 9.53 5.49 -1.16
C THR A 122 8.57 5.62 -2.33
N ARG A 123 7.68 6.61 -2.30
CA ARG A 123 6.76 6.94 -3.39
C ARG A 123 7.17 8.24 -4.07
N VAL A 124 7.24 8.26 -5.39
CA VAL A 124 7.41 9.50 -6.17
C VAL A 124 6.04 10.14 -6.40
N LYS A 125 5.80 11.30 -5.77
CA LYS A 125 4.50 11.97 -5.75
C LYS A 125 4.29 13.00 -6.87
N CYS A 126 5.36 13.55 -7.43
CA CYS A 126 5.26 14.61 -8.43
C CYS A 126 6.44 14.61 -9.41
N ASN A 127 6.30 15.39 -10.48
CA ASN A 127 7.41 15.65 -11.40
C ASN A 127 8.51 16.49 -10.73
N PRO A 128 9.76 16.38 -11.19
CA PRO A 128 10.84 17.26 -10.75
C PRO A 128 10.47 18.74 -10.90
N LYS A 129 10.86 19.54 -9.91
CA LYS A 129 10.62 21.00 -9.90
C LYS A 129 11.94 21.74 -10.13
N ASN A 130 11.97 22.62 -11.12
CA ASN A 130 13.15 23.40 -11.49
C ASN A 130 13.11 24.78 -10.82
N PHE A 131 13.30 24.85 -9.50
CA PHE A 131 13.51 26.12 -8.82
C PHE A 131 14.83 26.10 -8.04
N LYS A 132 15.46 27.26 -7.95
CA LYS A 132 16.75 27.42 -7.26
C LYS A 132 16.59 27.18 -5.75
N ARG A 133 17.37 26.26 -5.19
CA ARG A 133 17.40 25.92 -3.77
C ARG A 133 18.73 25.33 -3.37
N ILE A 134 19.04 25.37 -2.08
CA ILE A 134 20.15 24.60 -1.50
C ILE A 134 19.61 23.20 -1.18
N GLY A 135 20.10 22.19 -1.86
CA GLY A 135 19.69 20.78 -1.72
C GLY A 135 18.93 20.22 -2.92
N TYR A 136 18.70 18.92 -2.90
CA TYR A 136 18.02 18.19 -3.95
C TYR A 136 16.51 18.47 -3.98
N GLY A 137 15.88 18.34 -5.15
CA GLY A 137 14.44 18.49 -5.32
C GLY A 137 13.64 17.42 -4.58
N ASN A 138 12.64 17.84 -3.81
CA ASN A 138 11.75 16.95 -3.08
C ASN A 138 10.64 16.44 -3.99
N VAL A 139 10.70 15.19 -4.39
CA VAL A 139 9.72 14.55 -5.27
C VAL A 139 9.09 13.31 -4.65
N LYS A 140 9.52 12.94 -3.42
CA LYS A 140 9.09 11.72 -2.76
C LYS A 140 8.32 11.98 -1.46
N ASP A 141 7.48 11.03 -1.12
CA ASP A 141 6.96 10.78 0.22
C ASP A 141 7.48 9.44 0.75
N MET A 142 7.34 9.25 2.04
CA MET A 142 7.67 8.04 2.78
C MET A 142 6.38 7.40 3.28
N ILE A 143 6.30 6.06 3.20
CA ILE A 143 5.17 5.32 3.77
C ILE A 143 5.75 4.22 4.63
N LEU A 144 5.50 4.31 5.93
CA LEU A 144 5.96 3.33 6.90
C LEU A 144 4.93 2.20 6.98
N PHE A 145 5.35 0.98 6.65
CA PHE A 145 4.51 -0.20 6.65
C PHE A 145 4.84 -1.10 7.85
N TYR A 146 3.84 -1.32 8.69
CA TYR A 146 3.89 -2.21 9.84
C TYR A 146 2.73 -3.19 9.84
N THR A 147 2.91 -4.31 10.54
CA THR A 147 1.86 -5.30 10.77
C THR A 147 1.58 -5.44 12.27
N LYS A 148 0.40 -5.97 12.62
CA LYS A 148 0.05 -6.24 14.02
C LYS A 148 0.85 -7.40 14.59
N SER A 149 1.10 -8.43 13.76
CA SER A 149 1.83 -9.65 14.11
C SER A 149 2.72 -10.11 12.95
N ASP A 150 3.35 -11.27 13.10
CA ASP A 150 4.16 -11.95 12.07
C ASP A 150 3.33 -12.67 10.98
N LYS A 151 1.99 -12.70 11.12
CA LYS A 151 1.06 -13.39 10.19
C LYS A 151 0.03 -12.45 9.56
N PRO A 152 0.46 -11.38 8.87
CA PRO A 152 -0.47 -10.43 8.26
C PRO A 152 -1.19 -11.03 7.05
N ILE A 153 -2.31 -10.40 6.67
CA ILE A 153 -2.85 -10.56 5.32
C ILE A 153 -1.83 -10.00 4.35
N TRP A 154 -1.29 -10.86 3.47
CA TRP A 154 -0.32 -10.48 2.45
C TRP A 154 -0.64 -11.13 1.11
N ASN A 155 -1.30 -10.38 0.25
CA ASN A 155 -1.54 -10.77 -1.15
C ASN A 155 -0.38 -10.21 -1.98
N GLU A 156 0.61 -11.04 -2.30
CA GLU A 156 1.86 -10.61 -2.93
C GLU A 156 1.59 -9.77 -4.19
N PRO A 157 1.93 -8.47 -4.17
CA PRO A 157 1.64 -7.59 -5.30
C PRO A 157 2.62 -7.86 -6.45
N LYS A 158 2.05 -7.99 -7.65
CA LYS A 158 2.82 -8.20 -8.89
C LYS A 158 2.49 -7.12 -9.91
N GLU A 159 3.47 -6.76 -10.71
CA GLU A 159 3.35 -5.84 -11.84
C GLU A 159 3.60 -6.59 -13.14
N PRO A 160 2.87 -6.27 -14.22
CA PRO A 160 3.18 -6.80 -15.54
C PRO A 160 4.62 -6.47 -15.94
N TYR A 161 5.26 -7.36 -16.67
CA TYR A 161 6.55 -7.05 -17.29
C TYR A 161 6.39 -5.98 -18.36
N THR A 162 7.23 -4.96 -18.31
CA THR A 162 7.39 -4.02 -19.43
C THR A 162 8.13 -4.72 -20.58
N GLN A 163 8.05 -4.18 -21.81
CA GLN A 163 8.81 -4.69 -22.95
C GLN A 163 10.32 -4.76 -22.64
N LYS A 164 10.85 -3.76 -21.94
CA LYS A 164 12.24 -3.72 -21.50
C LYS A 164 12.57 -4.82 -20.49
N ASP A 165 11.64 -5.13 -19.58
CA ASP A 165 11.80 -6.26 -18.65
C ASP A 165 11.84 -7.59 -19.39
N LEU A 166 10.94 -7.79 -20.37
CA LEU A 166 10.89 -9.00 -21.18
C LEU A 166 12.20 -9.23 -21.95
N GLU A 167 12.73 -8.18 -22.58
CA GLU A 167 13.99 -8.25 -23.31
C GLU A 167 15.20 -8.53 -22.41
N ARG A 168 15.19 -7.98 -21.20
CA ARG A 168 16.28 -8.19 -20.22
C ARG A 168 16.23 -9.55 -19.55
N LEU A 169 15.04 -10.02 -19.15
CA LEU A 169 14.86 -11.21 -18.31
C LEU A 169 14.63 -12.49 -19.14
N TYR A 170 13.92 -12.39 -20.28
CA TYR A 170 13.52 -13.49 -21.13
C TYR A 170 14.19 -13.36 -22.50
N LYS A 171 15.52 -13.60 -22.50
CA LYS A 171 16.37 -13.33 -23.68
C LYS A 171 16.24 -14.37 -24.79
N LYS A 172 15.76 -15.56 -24.46
CA LYS A 172 15.62 -16.66 -25.41
C LYS A 172 14.22 -16.67 -26.04
N VAL A 173 14.14 -17.16 -27.27
CA VAL A 173 12.88 -17.31 -28.01
C VAL A 173 12.82 -18.75 -28.53
N ASP A 174 11.71 -19.43 -28.33
CA ASP A 174 11.50 -20.79 -28.87
C ASP A 174 11.07 -20.75 -30.34
N SER A 175 10.90 -21.91 -30.95
CA SER A 175 10.48 -22.05 -32.36
C SER A 175 9.07 -21.53 -32.65
N LYS A 176 8.27 -21.29 -31.63
CA LYS A 176 6.91 -20.70 -31.69
C LYS A 176 6.88 -19.18 -31.43
N GLY A 177 8.05 -18.54 -31.24
CA GLY A 177 8.17 -17.13 -30.96
C GLY A 177 7.93 -16.74 -29.49
N ARG A 178 7.82 -17.71 -28.57
CA ARG A 178 7.59 -17.44 -27.14
C ARG A 178 8.90 -17.08 -26.44
N ARG A 179 8.93 -15.98 -25.71
CA ARG A 179 10.09 -15.58 -24.92
C ARG A 179 10.21 -16.43 -23.65
N TYR A 180 11.42 -16.86 -23.35
CA TYR A 180 11.71 -17.63 -22.13
C TYR A 180 13.08 -17.33 -21.55
N THR A 181 13.26 -17.72 -20.29
CA THR A 181 14.54 -17.79 -19.59
C THR A 181 14.74 -19.18 -19.02
N THR A 182 15.94 -19.48 -18.53
CA THR A 182 16.20 -20.75 -17.86
C THR A 182 16.73 -20.52 -16.46
N VAL A 183 16.25 -21.32 -15.52
CA VAL A 183 16.67 -21.27 -14.11
C VAL A 183 17.33 -22.59 -13.69
N PRO A 184 18.31 -22.56 -12.76
CA PRO A 184 18.90 -23.78 -12.21
C PRO A 184 17.84 -24.61 -11.50
N ILE A 185 17.84 -25.93 -11.74
CA ILE A 185 16.97 -26.88 -11.05
C ILE A 185 17.57 -27.44 -9.75
N HIS A 186 18.71 -26.94 -9.33
CA HIS A 186 19.38 -27.30 -8.08
C HIS A 186 19.58 -26.07 -7.18
N ALA A 187 19.67 -26.30 -5.86
CA ALA A 187 19.92 -25.30 -4.83
C ALA A 187 21.12 -25.69 -3.95
N PRO A 188 21.77 -24.73 -3.25
CA PRO A 188 22.81 -25.03 -2.27
C PRO A 188 22.28 -25.82 -1.06
N GLY A 189 23.17 -26.57 -0.42
CA GLY A 189 22.86 -27.37 0.77
C GLY A 189 22.52 -28.82 0.46
N GLU A 190 22.38 -29.62 1.51
CA GLU A 190 21.97 -31.02 1.44
C GLU A 190 20.47 -31.16 1.67
N SER A 191 19.84 -32.11 1.00
CA SER A 191 18.42 -32.43 1.10
C SER A 191 18.18 -33.88 0.66
N GLU A 192 17.04 -34.44 1.03
CA GLU A 192 16.56 -35.73 0.54
C GLU A 192 16.37 -35.77 -0.98
N ASN A 193 16.26 -34.61 -1.63
CA ASN A 193 16.16 -34.47 -3.08
C ASN A 193 17.52 -34.61 -3.79
N SER A 194 18.26 -35.67 -3.46
CA SER A 194 19.59 -35.98 -4.06
C SER A 194 19.59 -37.26 -4.91
N LYS A 195 18.38 -37.74 -5.28
CA LYS A 195 18.25 -38.92 -6.17
C LYS A 195 18.70 -38.59 -7.61
N ARG A 196 19.01 -39.62 -8.39
CA ARG A 196 19.41 -39.43 -9.79
C ARG A 196 18.25 -39.00 -10.68
N PHE A 197 18.46 -37.91 -11.42
CA PHE A 197 17.59 -37.46 -12.51
C PHE A 197 18.27 -37.74 -13.86
N LYS A 198 17.68 -38.54 -14.72
CA LYS A 198 18.30 -38.96 -16.01
C LYS A 198 19.75 -39.44 -15.86
N GLY A 199 20.04 -40.16 -14.79
CA GLY A 199 21.38 -40.63 -14.48
C GLY A 199 22.33 -39.66 -13.80
N LEU A 200 22.00 -38.37 -13.71
CA LEU A 200 22.79 -37.33 -13.08
C LEU A 200 22.44 -37.15 -11.60
N LEU A 201 23.45 -36.94 -10.76
CA LEU A 201 23.29 -36.46 -9.41
C LEU A 201 23.34 -34.90 -9.41
N PRO A 202 22.73 -34.23 -8.41
CA PRO A 202 22.96 -32.82 -8.24
C PRO A 202 24.46 -32.53 -8.02
N PRO A 203 24.96 -31.35 -8.39
CA PRO A 203 26.34 -30.96 -8.12
C PRO A 203 26.70 -31.09 -6.63
N VAL A 204 27.98 -31.36 -6.34
CA VAL A 204 28.47 -31.51 -4.96
C VAL A 204 28.07 -30.29 -4.10
N GLY A 205 27.53 -30.54 -2.90
CA GLY A 205 27.03 -29.53 -1.98
C GLY A 205 25.70 -28.90 -2.42
N ARG A 206 24.97 -29.57 -3.33
CA ARG A 206 23.65 -29.10 -3.82
C ARG A 206 22.64 -30.26 -3.85
N HIS A 207 21.36 -29.88 -3.89
CA HIS A 207 20.24 -30.81 -4.07
C HIS A 207 19.31 -30.30 -5.20
N TRP A 208 18.43 -31.17 -5.71
CA TRP A 208 17.40 -30.73 -6.64
C TRP A 208 16.36 -29.88 -5.91
N ARG A 209 15.89 -28.82 -6.54
CA ARG A 209 14.87 -27.91 -5.98
C ARG A 209 13.49 -28.57 -5.81
N THR A 210 13.28 -29.70 -6.44
CA THR A 210 12.05 -30.51 -6.37
C THR A 210 12.39 -31.99 -6.45
N ASP A 211 11.42 -32.86 -6.26
CA ASP A 211 11.57 -34.31 -6.43
C ASP A 211 11.87 -34.69 -7.89
N VAL A 212 12.38 -35.89 -8.06
CA VAL A 212 12.78 -36.39 -9.41
C VAL A 212 11.58 -36.61 -10.31
N ASP A 213 10.44 -37.06 -9.77
CA ASP A 213 9.23 -37.30 -10.57
C ASP A 213 8.73 -35.99 -11.22
N THR A 214 8.80 -34.88 -10.48
CA THR A 214 8.51 -33.54 -11.01
C THR A 214 9.52 -33.11 -12.08
N LEU A 215 10.81 -33.44 -11.93
CA LEU A 215 11.83 -33.13 -12.92
C LEU A 215 11.60 -33.94 -14.21
N GLU A 216 11.26 -35.23 -14.11
CA GLU A 216 10.92 -36.08 -15.24
C GLU A 216 9.67 -35.62 -15.98
N LYS A 217 8.66 -35.16 -15.23
CA LYS A 217 7.48 -34.54 -15.82
C LYS A 217 7.85 -33.27 -16.61
N TRP A 218 8.65 -32.38 -16.05
CA TRP A 218 9.10 -31.20 -16.79
C TRP A 218 9.91 -31.54 -18.04
N ASP A 219 10.73 -32.57 -17.98
CA ASP A 219 11.51 -33.03 -19.14
C ASP A 219 10.58 -33.56 -20.23
N SER A 220 9.60 -34.41 -19.89
CA SER A 220 8.62 -34.94 -20.82
C SER A 220 7.72 -33.86 -21.45
N GLU A 221 7.45 -32.76 -20.72
CA GLU A 221 6.71 -31.59 -21.20
C GLU A 221 7.57 -30.60 -22.02
N GLY A 222 8.87 -30.91 -22.22
CA GLY A 222 9.80 -30.03 -22.92
C GLY A 222 10.16 -28.74 -22.14
N LEU A 223 10.01 -28.79 -20.82
CA LEU A 223 10.32 -27.65 -19.92
C LEU A 223 11.73 -27.72 -19.31
N ILE A 224 12.56 -28.69 -19.77
CA ILE A 224 13.99 -28.77 -19.42
C ILE A 224 14.82 -28.46 -20.66
N GLU A 225 15.69 -27.50 -20.53
CA GLU A 225 16.72 -27.20 -21.51
C GLU A 225 18.03 -27.86 -21.08
N TRP A 226 18.61 -28.70 -21.91
CA TRP A 226 19.89 -29.33 -21.67
C TRP A 226 21.00 -28.50 -22.32
N SER A 227 21.99 -28.08 -21.55
CA SER A 227 23.17 -27.43 -22.12
C SER A 227 24.02 -28.44 -22.90
N GLU A 228 24.92 -27.95 -23.77
CA GLU A 228 25.90 -28.79 -24.48
C GLU A 228 26.76 -29.67 -23.55
N LYS A 229 26.94 -29.24 -22.31
CA LYS A 229 27.66 -30.00 -21.25
C LYS A 229 26.75 -30.93 -20.45
N GLY A 230 25.50 -31.13 -20.88
CA GLY A 230 24.55 -32.02 -20.23
C GLY A 230 23.96 -31.52 -18.92
N ASN A 231 24.04 -30.20 -18.63
CA ASN A 231 23.45 -29.62 -17.42
C ASN A 231 22.00 -29.20 -17.67
N PRO A 232 21.03 -29.73 -16.89
CA PRO A 232 19.62 -29.42 -17.07
C PRO A 232 19.26 -28.09 -16.40
N ARG A 233 18.40 -27.32 -17.07
CA ARG A 233 17.83 -26.05 -16.56
C ARG A 233 16.34 -26.02 -16.88
N LYS A 234 15.51 -25.55 -15.95
CA LYS A 234 14.07 -25.36 -16.15
C LYS A 234 13.82 -24.18 -17.08
N ILE A 235 13.03 -24.38 -18.12
CA ILE A 235 12.48 -23.30 -18.97
C ILE A 235 11.35 -22.61 -18.21
N VAL A 236 11.38 -21.28 -18.19
CA VAL A 236 10.33 -20.44 -17.65
C VAL A 236 9.91 -19.47 -18.73
N TYR A 237 8.68 -19.60 -19.21
CA TYR A 237 8.13 -18.72 -20.25
C TYR A 237 7.62 -17.40 -19.65
N ALA A 238 7.77 -16.31 -20.40
CA ALA A 238 7.29 -15.00 -20.00
C ALA A 238 5.77 -14.93 -19.87
N ASP A 239 5.04 -15.62 -20.75
CA ASP A 239 3.59 -15.68 -20.80
C ASP A 239 2.93 -16.54 -19.71
N THR A 240 3.72 -17.39 -19.05
CA THR A 240 3.27 -18.16 -17.87
C THR A 240 3.60 -17.47 -16.54
N SER A 241 4.29 -16.35 -16.59
CA SER A 241 4.67 -15.61 -15.39
C SER A 241 3.60 -14.57 -15.04
N GLU A 242 3.21 -14.52 -13.79
CA GLU A 242 2.25 -13.55 -13.26
C GLU A 242 2.80 -12.11 -13.15
N GLY A 243 4.03 -11.88 -13.60
CA GLY A 243 4.72 -10.60 -13.52
C GLY A 243 5.87 -10.58 -12.51
N LYS A 244 6.42 -9.40 -12.29
CA LYS A 244 7.49 -9.15 -11.30
C LYS A 244 6.91 -8.71 -9.96
N ARG A 245 7.54 -9.13 -8.86
CA ARG A 245 7.19 -8.65 -7.52
C ARG A 245 7.41 -7.16 -7.39
N VAL A 246 6.44 -6.47 -6.80
CA VAL A 246 6.57 -5.05 -6.49
C VAL A 246 7.65 -4.85 -5.41
N GLN A 247 8.50 -3.86 -5.62
CA GLN A 247 9.54 -3.46 -4.67
C GLN A 247 9.07 -2.24 -3.87
N ASP A 248 9.92 -1.72 -2.97
CA ASP A 248 9.63 -0.62 -2.06
C ASP A 248 9.87 0.79 -2.65
N ILE A 249 10.18 0.88 -3.94
CA ILE A 249 10.31 2.16 -4.66
C ILE A 249 9.19 2.25 -5.70
N TRP A 250 8.24 3.16 -5.47
CA TRP A 250 7.05 3.35 -6.31
C TRP A 250 7.14 4.61 -7.14
N LEU A 251 7.35 4.46 -8.45
CA LEU A 251 7.58 5.55 -9.38
C LEU A 251 6.31 6.00 -10.14
N ASP A 252 5.30 5.15 -10.15
CA ASP A 252 4.18 5.24 -11.12
C ASP A 252 2.94 5.98 -10.59
N PHE A 253 2.93 6.38 -9.31
CA PHE A 253 1.75 6.93 -8.65
C PHE A 253 1.90 8.40 -8.28
N LYS A 254 2.02 9.26 -9.30
CA LYS A 254 2.01 10.71 -9.07
C LYS A 254 0.63 11.18 -8.66
N ASP A 255 0.59 12.17 -7.78
CA ASP A 255 -0.66 12.79 -7.36
C ASP A 255 -1.32 13.56 -8.51
N PRO A 256 -2.66 13.74 -8.46
CA PRO A 256 -3.39 14.51 -9.46
C PRO A 256 -2.81 15.91 -9.62
N GLN A 257 -2.66 16.36 -10.85
CA GLN A 257 -2.17 17.73 -11.14
C GLN A 257 -3.21 18.79 -10.79
N TYR A 258 -4.50 18.44 -10.83
CA TYR A 258 -5.64 19.29 -10.51
C TYR A 258 -6.55 18.60 -9.48
N PRO A 259 -6.13 18.56 -8.20
CA PRO A 259 -6.89 17.88 -7.17
C PRO A 259 -8.19 18.64 -6.83
N VAL A 260 -9.24 17.90 -6.51
CA VAL A 260 -10.51 18.45 -6.02
C VAL A 260 -10.39 18.91 -4.56
N TYR A 261 -9.54 18.22 -3.79
CA TYR A 261 -9.25 18.51 -2.38
C TYR A 261 -7.74 18.66 -2.17
N PRO A 262 -7.28 19.55 -1.26
CA PRO A 262 -5.85 19.65 -0.95
C PRO A 262 -5.26 18.28 -0.58
N THR A 263 -4.07 18.00 -1.09
CA THR A 263 -3.34 16.73 -0.79
C THR A 263 -4.05 15.45 -1.24
N GLU A 264 -5.00 15.52 -2.18
CA GLU A 264 -5.63 14.34 -2.77
C GLU A 264 -4.59 13.38 -3.35
N LYS A 265 -4.71 12.10 -2.97
CA LYS A 265 -3.77 11.05 -3.40
C LYS A 265 -4.23 10.37 -4.67
N ASN A 266 -3.27 9.79 -5.39
CA ASN A 266 -3.57 8.92 -6.52
C ASN A 266 -4.32 7.67 -6.06
N ILE A 267 -5.48 7.39 -6.67
CA ILE A 267 -6.35 6.28 -6.25
C ILE A 267 -5.73 4.90 -6.50
N ASP A 268 -4.94 4.73 -7.57
CA ASP A 268 -4.34 3.43 -7.90
C ASP A 268 -3.22 3.06 -6.91
N PHE A 269 -2.53 4.06 -6.37
CA PHE A 269 -1.62 3.90 -5.24
C PHE A 269 -2.34 3.30 -4.02
N ILE A 270 -3.48 3.85 -3.63
CA ILE A 270 -4.28 3.34 -2.51
C ILE A 270 -4.85 1.95 -2.81
N LYS A 271 -5.33 1.72 -4.04
CA LYS A 271 -5.81 0.40 -4.47
C LYS A 271 -4.72 -0.68 -4.38
N ARG A 272 -3.45 -0.34 -4.67
CA ARG A 272 -2.31 -1.26 -4.46
C ARG A 272 -2.22 -1.68 -3.00
N ILE A 273 -2.21 -0.73 -2.07
CA ILE A 273 -2.14 -1.00 -0.63
C ILE A 273 -3.31 -1.91 -0.19
N ILE A 274 -4.54 -1.54 -0.57
CA ILE A 274 -5.74 -2.29 -0.19
C ILE A 274 -5.71 -3.72 -0.73
N ARG A 275 -5.35 -3.93 -1.99
CA ARG A 275 -5.23 -5.28 -2.58
C ARG A 275 -4.17 -6.13 -1.87
N THR A 276 -3.05 -5.52 -1.49
CA THR A 276 -1.93 -6.21 -0.85
C THR A 276 -2.28 -6.68 0.56
N SER A 277 -2.91 -5.82 1.35
CA SER A 277 -3.06 -6.03 2.81
C SER A 277 -4.50 -6.16 3.28
N SER A 278 -5.42 -6.54 2.39
CA SER A 278 -6.80 -6.86 2.74
C SER A 278 -7.42 -7.85 1.75
N ASN A 279 -8.45 -8.57 2.21
CA ASN A 279 -9.28 -9.47 1.41
C ASN A 279 -10.66 -8.83 1.12
N PRO A 280 -11.49 -9.36 0.22
CA PRO A 280 -12.91 -9.02 0.18
C PRO A 280 -13.52 -9.10 1.58
N ASP A 281 -14.44 -8.19 1.90
CA ASP A 281 -15.10 -8.05 3.20
C ASP A 281 -14.21 -7.58 4.37
N SER A 282 -12.90 -7.42 4.19
CA SER A 282 -12.01 -6.80 5.18
C SER A 282 -12.46 -5.36 5.51
N ILE A 283 -12.20 -4.95 6.75
CA ILE A 283 -12.45 -3.58 7.21
C ILE A 283 -11.21 -2.73 6.98
N VAL A 284 -11.36 -1.65 6.20
CA VAL A 284 -10.33 -0.63 5.93
C VAL A 284 -10.66 0.64 6.69
N LEU A 285 -9.74 1.14 7.49
CA LEU A 285 -9.88 2.39 8.26
C LEU A 285 -8.93 3.45 7.73
N ASP A 286 -9.46 4.67 7.55
CA ASP A 286 -8.70 5.90 7.37
C ASP A 286 -9.12 6.94 8.39
N ALA A 287 -8.24 7.26 9.34
CA ALA A 287 -8.51 8.18 10.44
C ALA A 287 -8.26 9.66 10.10
N PHE A 288 -7.79 9.94 8.87
CA PHE A 288 -7.57 11.27 8.32
C PHE A 288 -8.01 11.29 6.85
N CYS A 289 -9.28 10.92 6.61
CA CYS A 289 -9.72 10.50 5.27
C CYS A 289 -9.82 11.64 4.24
N GLY A 290 -9.77 12.90 4.65
CA GLY A 290 -9.71 14.07 3.77
C GLY A 290 -10.71 14.03 2.62
N SER A 291 -10.21 13.90 1.37
CA SER A 291 -11.06 13.79 0.17
C SER A 291 -11.76 12.44 0.01
N GLY A 292 -11.48 11.44 0.85
CA GLY A 292 -12.08 10.10 0.78
C GLY A 292 -11.51 9.18 -0.30
N THR A 293 -10.30 9.43 -0.81
CA THR A 293 -9.67 8.55 -1.82
C THR A 293 -9.52 7.11 -1.33
N THR A 294 -9.17 6.94 -0.04
CA THR A 294 -9.08 5.60 0.60
C THR A 294 -10.43 4.90 0.61
N LEU A 295 -11.48 5.63 0.95
CA LEU A 295 -12.84 5.11 1.05
C LEU A 295 -13.37 4.68 -0.32
N GLU A 296 -13.15 5.52 -1.35
CA GLU A 296 -13.50 5.22 -2.73
C GLU A 296 -12.75 3.97 -3.23
N ALA A 297 -11.45 3.88 -2.96
CA ALA A 297 -10.64 2.74 -3.36
C ALA A 297 -11.09 1.45 -2.65
N ALA A 298 -11.41 1.50 -1.35
CA ALA A 298 -11.92 0.38 -0.57
C ALA A 298 -13.28 -0.08 -1.09
N ASN A 299 -14.21 0.86 -1.33
CA ASN A 299 -15.53 0.58 -1.89
C ASN A 299 -15.44 -0.09 -3.26
N ALA A 300 -14.62 0.45 -4.16
CA ALA A 300 -14.41 -0.09 -5.51
C ALA A 300 -13.81 -1.51 -5.52
N LEU A 301 -13.16 -1.90 -4.43
CA LEU A 301 -12.55 -3.23 -4.27
C LEU A 301 -13.41 -4.18 -3.40
N GLY A 302 -14.62 -3.80 -3.02
CA GLY A 302 -15.53 -4.64 -2.21
C GLY A 302 -15.07 -4.80 -0.76
N ARG A 303 -14.42 -3.77 -0.18
CA ARG A 303 -14.06 -3.74 1.24
C ARG A 303 -15.06 -2.90 2.01
N THR A 304 -15.34 -3.28 3.25
CA THR A 304 -16.01 -2.38 4.20
C THR A 304 -15.02 -1.29 4.62
N TRP A 305 -15.47 -0.05 4.74
CA TRP A 305 -14.58 1.04 5.11
C TRP A 305 -15.14 1.90 6.23
N ILE A 306 -14.23 2.50 6.98
CA ILE A 306 -14.50 3.50 8.03
C ILE A 306 -13.63 4.71 7.72
N GLY A 307 -14.25 5.87 7.52
CA GLY A 307 -13.55 7.15 7.30
C GLY A 307 -13.85 8.13 8.41
N ILE A 308 -12.82 8.80 8.90
CA ILE A 308 -12.91 9.80 9.97
C ILE A 308 -12.30 11.10 9.45
N ASP A 309 -13.01 12.19 9.58
CA ASP A 309 -12.49 13.56 9.40
C ASP A 309 -13.27 14.56 10.25
N LYS A 310 -12.62 15.64 10.68
CA LYS A 310 -13.26 16.72 11.43
C LYS A 310 -13.73 17.87 10.55
N SER A 311 -13.27 17.96 9.31
CA SER A 311 -13.57 19.05 8.39
C SER A 311 -14.92 18.89 7.75
N ASP A 312 -15.82 19.88 7.87
CA ASP A 312 -17.09 19.91 7.16
C ASP A 312 -16.89 19.79 5.65
N LEU A 313 -15.86 20.45 5.12
CA LEU A 313 -15.52 20.42 3.70
C LEU A 313 -15.10 19.02 3.25
N ALA A 314 -14.29 18.30 4.04
CA ALA A 314 -13.91 16.92 3.76
C ALA A 314 -15.14 16.01 3.69
N ILE A 315 -16.03 16.13 4.69
CA ILE A 315 -17.29 15.36 4.75
C ILE A 315 -18.17 15.65 3.54
N GLU A 316 -18.29 16.90 3.11
CA GLU A 316 -19.08 17.28 1.93
C GLU A 316 -18.49 16.69 0.65
N VAL A 317 -17.16 16.78 0.47
CA VAL A 317 -16.44 16.19 -0.68
C VAL A 317 -16.67 14.68 -0.73
N ILE A 318 -16.56 13.99 0.41
CA ILE A 318 -16.79 12.54 0.49
C ILE A 318 -18.24 12.19 0.15
N LYS A 319 -19.23 12.88 0.73
CA LYS A 319 -20.65 12.66 0.42
C LYS A 319 -20.93 12.79 -1.08
N ASN A 320 -20.38 13.82 -1.71
CA ASN A 320 -20.51 14.03 -3.16
C ASN A 320 -19.83 12.92 -3.98
N ARG A 321 -18.60 12.52 -3.59
CA ARG A 321 -17.80 11.47 -4.25
C ARG A 321 -18.47 10.11 -4.16
N MET A 322 -19.03 9.79 -3.00
CA MET A 322 -19.72 8.52 -2.75
C MET A 322 -21.19 8.50 -3.19
N GLY A 323 -21.69 9.60 -3.77
CA GLY A 323 -23.07 9.68 -4.27
C GLY A 323 -24.13 9.73 -3.17
N MET A 324 -23.77 10.06 -1.93
CA MET A 324 -24.72 10.16 -0.82
C MET A 324 -25.71 11.30 -1.07
N GLY A 325 -27.00 11.02 -0.86
CA GLY A 325 -28.07 12.00 -1.02
C GLY A 325 -28.47 12.29 -2.48
N LYS A 326 -27.88 11.61 -3.47
CA LYS A 326 -28.38 11.64 -4.86
C LYS A 326 -29.49 10.62 -5.00
N ARG A 327 -30.65 11.02 -5.56
CA ARG A 327 -31.71 10.06 -5.92
C ARG A 327 -31.15 9.05 -6.94
N SER A 328 -30.79 7.88 -6.46
CA SER A 328 -30.33 6.74 -7.25
C SER A 328 -31.18 5.53 -6.88
N LEU A 329 -31.40 4.62 -7.84
CA LEU A 329 -32.03 3.32 -7.57
C LEU A 329 -31.20 2.44 -6.61
N TYR A 330 -29.93 2.76 -6.41
CA TYR A 330 -29.02 2.12 -5.46
C TYR A 330 -28.38 3.21 -4.59
N GLU A 331 -28.99 3.48 -3.43
CA GLU A 331 -28.32 4.27 -2.41
C GLU A 331 -27.15 3.43 -1.83
N PRO A 332 -25.94 4.01 -1.73
CA PRO A 332 -24.83 3.31 -1.10
C PRO A 332 -25.17 3.05 0.38
N ASP A 333 -24.89 1.84 0.86
CA ASP A 333 -25.06 1.46 2.28
C ASP A 333 -23.96 2.12 3.14
N ILE A 334 -24.15 3.43 3.41
CA ILE A 334 -23.23 4.26 4.17
C ILE A 334 -23.96 4.89 5.34
N CYS A 335 -23.51 4.62 6.54
CA CYS A 335 -23.97 5.27 7.75
C CYS A 335 -23.10 6.50 8.04
N PHE A 336 -23.71 7.67 8.10
CA PHE A 336 -23.03 8.91 8.52
C PHE A 336 -23.32 9.19 10.00
N LEU A 337 -22.26 9.47 10.76
CA LEU A 337 -22.33 9.87 12.16
C LEU A 337 -21.63 11.23 12.36
N ASP A 338 -22.25 12.14 13.09
CA ASP A 338 -21.62 13.40 13.51
C ASP A 338 -21.39 13.36 15.03
N LEU A 339 -20.12 13.20 15.41
CA LEU A 339 -19.66 13.17 16.80
C LEU A 339 -18.91 14.46 17.19
N SER A 340 -19.00 15.53 16.38
CA SER A 340 -18.30 16.79 16.63
C SER A 340 -18.94 17.65 17.73
N LYS A 341 -20.11 17.25 18.24
CA LYS A 341 -20.93 18.03 19.18
C LYS A 341 -21.02 17.42 20.59
N ASN A 342 -20.23 16.39 20.87
CA ASN A 342 -20.19 15.74 22.20
C ASN A 342 -19.02 16.24 23.00
#